data_cda1459f0c016de3a389eafacd1b24aa
#
_entry.id   cda1459f0c016de3a389eafacd1b24aa
#
_cell.length_a   1.000
_cell.length_b   1.000
_cell.length_c   1.000
_cell.angle_alpha   90.00
_cell.angle_beta   90.00
_cell.angle_gamma   90.00
#
_symmetry.space_group_name_H-M   'P 1'
#
loop_
_entity.id
_entity.type
_entity.pdbx_description
1 polymer ?
#
loop_
_entity_poly.entity_id
_entity_poly.type
_entity_poly.pdbx_seq_one_letter_code
_entity_poly.pdbx_strand_id
1 'polypeptide(L)'
;MTIALDRLPQSWQGLAHRLTYKYFQARIDIPKDPYKILFRPQPYQVLFILSHMRSGSSLLTHILNSNPEIIGFGETHLVYESEQDFKTLMFRLHWRLKDLNMNHKYILDKVLHDEKFLDHSFLQSDAVKTIFLLREPKRTLASILDIKPHHNEQQALGYYTGRLATLESYARLINSQEKSLLITHDQLLNQSQLVFNSLQSHLDTKTGFSEEYRVLNTTGSRGIGDSSENIKAGKIIKQARKLDIEISDDVLTQAQKAYDQCYETLSHYCHCI
;
A
#
# COMPACT_ATOMS: atom_id res chain seq x y z
N MET A 1 10.58 19.33 4.07
CA MET A 1 11.28 19.86 5.27
C MET A 1 10.77 19.08 6.47
N THR A 2 11.57 18.23 7.07
CA THR A 2 11.21 17.43 8.24
C THR A 2 11.67 18.17 9.49
N ILE A 3 10.78 18.41 10.46
CA ILE A 3 11.21 19.04 11.72
C ILE A 3 11.86 17.98 12.59
N ALA A 4 13.11 18.19 12.96
CA ALA A 4 13.78 17.44 14.02
C ALA A 4 13.36 18.02 15.38
N LEU A 5 12.14 17.69 15.85
CA LEU A 5 11.61 18.14 17.15
C LEU A 5 12.51 17.67 18.32
N ASP A 6 13.19 16.56 18.13
CA ASP A 6 14.09 15.94 19.12
C ASP A 6 15.35 16.76 19.41
N ARG A 7 15.67 17.77 18.58
CA ARG A 7 16.80 18.68 18.78
C ARG A 7 16.49 19.91 19.62
N LEU A 8 15.21 20.10 20.00
CA LEU A 8 14.79 21.21 20.85
C LEU A 8 15.02 20.89 22.34
N PRO A 9 15.24 21.90 23.20
CA PRO A 9 15.24 21.72 24.66
C PRO A 9 13.92 21.03 25.11
N GLN A 10 13.98 20.15 26.10
CA GLN A 10 12.82 19.39 26.59
C GLN A 10 11.60 20.28 26.91
N SER A 11 11.84 21.47 27.48
CA SER A 11 10.78 22.45 27.79
C SER A 11 10.02 22.96 26.57
N TRP A 12 10.66 22.96 25.38
CA TRP A 12 10.06 23.42 24.12
C TRP A 12 9.47 22.30 23.27
N GLN A 13 9.89 21.06 23.49
CA GLN A 13 9.40 19.92 22.72
C GLN A 13 7.88 19.76 22.82
N GLY A 14 7.31 19.89 24.02
CA GLY A 14 5.86 19.77 24.23
C GLY A 14 5.04 20.88 23.56
N LEU A 15 5.58 22.11 23.53
CA LEU A 15 4.93 23.23 22.85
C LEU A 15 5.01 23.06 21.33
N ALA A 16 6.20 22.76 20.82
CA ALA A 16 6.41 22.53 19.40
C ALA A 16 5.55 21.36 18.87
N HIS A 17 5.44 20.27 19.63
CA HIS A 17 4.58 19.14 19.31
C HIS A 17 3.10 19.57 19.21
N ARG A 18 2.60 20.33 20.18
CA ARG A 18 1.21 20.84 20.16
C ARG A 18 0.95 21.80 19.00
N LEU A 19 1.89 22.69 18.72
CA LEU A 19 1.77 23.62 17.59
C LEU A 19 1.77 22.89 16.23
N THR A 20 2.66 21.91 16.08
CA THR A 20 2.73 21.08 14.88
C THR A 20 1.45 20.26 14.68
N TYR A 21 0.91 19.69 15.78
CA TYR A 21 -0.36 18.96 15.76
C TYR A 21 -1.51 19.85 15.27
N LYS A 22 -1.65 21.03 15.90
CA LYS A 22 -2.69 22.02 15.52
C LYS A 22 -2.50 22.52 14.09
N TYR A 23 -1.27 22.69 13.63
CA TYR A 23 -0.97 23.08 12.25
C TYR A 23 -1.49 22.04 11.25
N PHE A 24 -1.19 20.76 11.43
CA PHE A 24 -1.70 19.72 10.55
C PHE A 24 -3.23 19.62 10.62
N GLN A 25 -3.78 19.65 11.85
CA GLN A 25 -5.21 19.59 12.05
C GLN A 25 -5.94 20.74 11.35
N ALA A 26 -5.52 21.97 11.55
CA ALA A 26 -6.14 23.12 10.89
C ALA A 26 -6.05 23.04 9.37
N ARG A 27 -4.89 22.65 8.82
CA ARG A 27 -4.71 22.54 7.37
C ARG A 27 -5.60 21.47 6.73
N ILE A 28 -5.85 20.38 7.42
CA ILE A 28 -6.60 19.23 6.89
C ILE A 28 -8.10 19.37 7.16
N ASP A 29 -8.51 19.81 8.35
CA ASP A 29 -9.92 19.78 8.76
C ASP A 29 -10.73 20.99 8.28
N ILE A 30 -10.10 22.15 8.07
CA ILE A 30 -10.81 23.36 7.61
C ILE A 30 -11.47 23.19 6.24
N PRO A 31 -10.80 22.64 5.20
CA PRO A 31 -11.48 22.38 3.93
C PRO A 31 -12.58 21.31 4.12
N LYS A 32 -13.78 21.54 3.58
CA LYS A 32 -14.87 20.54 3.61
C LYS A 32 -14.59 19.35 2.67
N ASP A 33 -13.95 19.61 1.55
CA ASP A 33 -13.58 18.61 0.55
C ASP A 33 -12.55 17.63 1.13
N PRO A 34 -12.80 16.30 1.10
CA PRO A 34 -11.93 15.29 1.68
C PRO A 34 -10.56 15.19 1.01
N TYR A 35 -10.39 15.73 -0.18
CA TYR A 35 -9.13 15.69 -0.95
C TYR A 35 -8.31 16.98 -0.83
N LYS A 36 -8.84 18.02 -0.17
CA LYS A 36 -8.19 19.32 -0.08
C LYS A 36 -7.47 19.55 1.24
N ILE A 37 -6.37 20.26 1.14
CA ILE A 37 -5.61 20.81 2.27
C ILE A 37 -5.56 22.34 2.09
N LEU A 38 -5.73 23.07 3.20
CA LEU A 38 -5.66 24.54 3.21
C LEU A 38 -4.30 25.03 2.68
N PHE A 39 -4.31 26.05 1.88
CA PHE A 39 -3.13 26.65 1.20
C PHE A 39 -2.44 25.73 0.18
N ARG A 40 -3.13 24.70 -0.31
CA ARG A 40 -2.65 23.87 -1.39
C ARG A 40 -3.57 24.02 -2.61
N PRO A 41 -3.04 24.42 -3.79
CA PRO A 41 -3.88 24.71 -4.94
C PRO A 41 -4.51 23.44 -5.55
N GLN A 42 -3.79 22.31 -5.53
CA GLN A 42 -4.27 21.06 -6.11
C GLN A 42 -4.76 20.10 -5.01
N PRO A 43 -5.87 19.41 -5.21
CA PRO A 43 -6.31 18.35 -4.28
C PRO A 43 -5.33 17.18 -4.28
N TYR A 44 -5.31 16.40 -3.21
CA TYR A 44 -4.65 15.10 -3.18
C TYR A 44 -5.44 14.10 -4.01
N GLN A 45 -4.73 13.12 -4.53
CA GLN A 45 -5.30 11.86 -4.97
C GLN A 45 -4.98 10.76 -3.95
N VAL A 46 -5.87 9.80 -3.80
CA VAL A 46 -5.68 8.65 -2.94
C VAL A 46 -5.16 7.49 -3.78
N LEU A 47 -4.10 6.85 -3.33
CA LEU A 47 -3.54 5.67 -3.96
C LEU A 47 -3.65 4.49 -2.99
N PHE A 48 -4.36 3.45 -3.40
CA PHE A 48 -4.42 2.21 -2.64
C PHE A 48 -3.57 1.11 -3.29
N ILE A 49 -2.75 0.43 -2.47
CA ILE A 49 -2.25 -0.89 -2.81
C ILE A 49 -3.26 -1.91 -2.28
N LEU A 50 -4.04 -2.51 -3.17
CA LEU A 50 -5.02 -3.56 -2.88
C LEU A 50 -4.37 -4.91 -3.11
N SER A 51 -4.20 -5.69 -2.06
CA SER A 51 -3.42 -6.92 -2.13
C SER A 51 -3.77 -7.89 -1.00
N HIS A 52 -3.06 -9.00 -0.94
CA HIS A 52 -3.11 -9.98 0.15
C HIS A 52 -1.82 -9.98 0.96
N MET A 53 -1.83 -10.60 2.14
CA MET A 53 -0.61 -10.81 2.94
C MET A 53 0.46 -11.52 2.13
N ARG A 54 1.71 -11.16 2.34
CA ARG A 54 2.91 -11.77 1.72
C ARG A 54 3.00 -11.63 0.20
N SER A 55 2.27 -10.73 -0.39
CA SER A 55 2.31 -10.40 -1.83
C SER A 55 3.55 -9.63 -2.28
N GLY A 56 4.35 -9.10 -1.37
CA GLY A 56 5.42 -8.14 -1.68
C GLY A 56 4.99 -6.67 -1.60
N SER A 57 3.82 -6.41 -1.08
CA SER A 57 3.26 -5.05 -0.95
C SER A 57 4.13 -4.09 -0.12
N SER A 58 4.92 -4.59 0.84
CA SER A 58 5.89 -3.76 1.57
C SER A 58 7.02 -3.25 0.66
N LEU A 59 7.53 -4.10 -0.25
CA LEU A 59 8.51 -3.69 -1.26
C LEU A 59 7.93 -2.60 -2.15
N LEU A 60 6.74 -2.83 -2.71
CA LEU A 60 6.06 -1.86 -3.56
C LEU A 60 5.82 -0.53 -2.81
N THR A 61 5.43 -0.58 -1.54
CA THR A 61 5.27 0.63 -0.70
C THR A 61 6.56 1.44 -0.60
N HIS A 62 7.72 0.79 -0.40
CA HIS A 62 9.01 1.49 -0.30
C HIS A 62 9.42 2.12 -1.64
N ILE A 63 9.20 1.41 -2.75
CA ILE A 63 9.44 1.91 -4.10
C ILE A 63 8.58 3.16 -4.36
N LEU A 64 7.27 3.08 -4.11
CA LEU A 64 6.34 4.19 -4.29
C LEU A 64 6.70 5.40 -3.42
N ASN A 65 7.02 5.18 -2.14
CA ASN A 65 7.40 6.27 -1.22
C ASN A 65 8.78 6.88 -1.49
N SER A 66 9.57 6.28 -2.36
CA SER A 66 10.82 6.90 -2.82
C SER A 66 10.58 7.98 -3.86
N ASN A 67 9.39 7.99 -4.46
CA ASN A 67 8.96 9.05 -5.35
C ASN A 67 8.49 10.28 -4.53
N PRO A 68 9.01 11.50 -4.81
CA PRO A 68 8.68 12.70 -4.04
C PRO A 68 7.22 13.16 -4.17
N GLU A 69 6.48 12.60 -5.13
CA GLU A 69 5.07 12.92 -5.34
C GLU A 69 4.11 12.01 -4.55
N ILE A 70 4.64 11.02 -3.82
CA ILE A 70 3.84 10.03 -3.10
C ILE A 70 4.23 10.02 -1.62
N ILE A 71 3.25 10.03 -0.71
CA ILE A 71 3.47 9.91 0.73
C ILE A 71 2.65 8.76 1.33
N GLY A 72 3.32 7.87 2.07
CA GLY A 72 2.73 6.76 2.81
C GLY A 72 3.77 6.10 3.72
N PHE A 73 3.40 5.11 4.50
CA PHE A 73 4.36 4.37 5.34
C PHE A 73 4.04 2.86 5.50
N GLY A 74 3.10 2.35 4.74
CA GLY A 74 2.64 0.96 4.83
C GLY A 74 1.17 0.87 5.21
N GLU A 75 0.82 -0.08 6.06
CA GLU A 75 -0.55 -0.21 6.54
C GLU A 75 -0.85 0.84 7.61
N THR A 76 -1.83 1.68 7.35
CA THR A 76 -2.28 2.65 8.37
C THR A 76 -3.27 2.03 9.37
N HIS A 77 -3.81 0.85 9.06
CA HIS A 77 -4.88 0.16 9.81
C HIS A 77 -6.15 1.02 9.97
N LEU A 78 -6.35 1.97 9.07
CA LEU A 78 -7.60 2.71 9.01
C LEU A 78 -8.73 1.79 8.54
N VAL A 79 -9.91 2.07 9.04
CA VAL A 79 -11.17 1.56 8.50
C VAL A 79 -11.81 2.72 7.76
N TYR A 80 -12.26 2.46 6.53
CA TYR A 80 -12.82 3.46 5.63
C TYR A 80 -14.32 3.22 5.50
N GLU A 81 -15.12 4.20 5.92
CA GLU A 81 -16.58 4.22 5.80
C GLU A 81 -17.04 5.22 4.72
N SER A 82 -16.17 6.19 4.40
CA SER A 82 -16.46 7.22 3.41
C SER A 82 -15.18 7.94 2.96
N GLU A 83 -15.30 8.79 1.95
CA GLU A 83 -14.21 9.69 1.53
C GLU A 83 -13.70 10.62 2.65
N GLN A 84 -14.52 10.91 3.69
CA GLN A 84 -14.10 11.76 4.80
C GLN A 84 -12.94 11.13 5.60
N ASP A 85 -12.79 9.82 5.58
CA ASP A 85 -11.68 9.12 6.24
C ASP A 85 -10.32 9.41 5.60
N PHE A 86 -10.31 9.94 4.37
CA PHE A 86 -9.08 10.40 3.73
C PHE A 86 -8.44 11.57 4.46
N LYS A 87 -9.20 12.39 5.19
CA LYS A 87 -8.64 13.39 6.10
C LYS A 87 -7.87 12.76 7.25
N THR A 88 -8.43 11.71 7.81
CA THR A 88 -7.75 10.93 8.86
C THR A 88 -6.48 10.26 8.31
N LEU A 89 -6.53 9.73 7.07
CA LEU A 89 -5.35 9.20 6.39
C LEU A 89 -4.29 10.31 6.20
N MET A 90 -4.65 11.45 5.63
CA MET A 90 -3.74 12.59 5.46
C MET A 90 -3.08 13.00 6.78
N PHE A 91 -3.90 13.15 7.83
CA PHE A 91 -3.39 13.51 9.15
C PHE A 91 -2.40 12.48 9.68
N ARG A 92 -2.73 11.18 9.63
CA ARG A 92 -1.82 10.11 10.08
C ARG A 92 -0.49 10.11 9.33
N LEU A 93 -0.53 10.26 8.00
CA LEU A 93 0.67 10.26 7.17
C LEU A 93 1.59 11.45 7.50
N HIS A 94 1.07 12.67 7.42
CA HIS A 94 1.87 13.86 7.68
C HIS A 94 2.34 13.94 9.12
N TRP A 95 1.50 13.56 10.08
CA TRP A 95 1.87 13.51 11.49
C TRP A 95 2.95 12.46 11.77
N ARG A 96 2.80 11.25 11.26
CA ARG A 96 3.76 10.15 11.49
C ARG A 96 5.12 10.44 10.86
N LEU A 97 5.11 10.95 9.64
CA LEU A 97 6.33 11.21 8.88
C LEU A 97 6.91 12.61 9.15
N LYS A 98 6.22 13.45 9.96
CA LYS A 98 6.62 14.85 10.27
C LYS A 98 6.87 15.67 8.99
N ASP A 99 6.07 15.41 7.95
CA ASP A 99 6.20 16.10 6.68
C ASP A 99 5.34 17.37 6.64
N LEU A 100 5.98 18.51 6.82
CA LEU A 100 5.33 19.83 6.77
C LEU A 100 5.07 20.33 5.36
N ASN A 101 5.72 19.74 4.37
CA ASN A 101 5.64 20.22 3.00
C ASN A 101 4.23 20.01 2.42
N MET A 102 3.59 18.88 2.75
CA MET A 102 2.21 18.54 2.34
C MET A 102 1.94 18.78 0.84
N ASN A 103 2.95 18.60 -0.04
CA ASN A 103 2.87 18.90 -1.48
C ASN A 103 2.84 17.67 -2.38
N HIS A 104 2.70 16.47 -1.80
CA HIS A 104 2.63 15.22 -2.55
C HIS A 104 1.36 15.18 -3.42
N LYS A 105 1.44 14.57 -4.58
CA LYS A 105 0.28 14.33 -5.46
C LYS A 105 -0.63 13.26 -4.86
N TYR A 106 -0.02 12.20 -4.30
CA TYR A 106 -0.72 11.04 -3.76
C TYR A 106 -0.51 10.86 -2.26
N ILE A 107 -1.60 10.53 -1.56
CA ILE A 107 -1.56 9.87 -0.25
C ILE A 107 -1.76 8.37 -0.46
N LEU A 108 -0.85 7.56 0.10
CA LEU A 108 -0.80 6.11 -0.12
C LEU A 108 -1.19 5.35 1.13
N ASP A 109 -2.12 4.42 1.02
CA ASP A 109 -2.33 3.35 2.01
C ASP A 109 -2.30 1.97 1.36
N LYS A 110 -1.96 0.98 2.15
CA LYS A 110 -1.90 -0.43 1.77
C LYS A 110 -2.97 -1.22 2.51
N VAL A 111 -3.85 -1.86 1.78
CA VAL A 111 -5.02 -2.58 2.32
C VAL A 111 -4.93 -4.06 1.96
N LEU A 112 -4.70 -4.89 2.97
CA LEU A 112 -4.50 -6.33 2.82
C LEU A 112 -5.65 -7.18 3.39
N HIS A 113 -6.63 -6.55 4.06
CA HIS A 113 -7.70 -7.22 4.79
C HIS A 113 -9.06 -6.60 4.45
N ASP A 114 -10.10 -7.44 4.42
CA ASP A 114 -11.42 -7.05 3.95
C ASP A 114 -12.15 -6.10 4.90
N GLU A 115 -11.94 -6.28 6.20
CA GLU A 115 -12.54 -5.44 7.24
C GLU A 115 -12.09 -3.97 7.23
N LYS A 116 -11.20 -3.58 6.32
CA LYS A 116 -10.72 -2.19 6.20
C LYS A 116 -11.63 -1.31 5.37
N PHE A 117 -12.46 -1.86 4.51
CA PHE A 117 -13.45 -1.13 3.73
C PHE A 117 -14.86 -1.54 4.17
N LEU A 118 -15.51 -0.73 5.01
CA LEU A 118 -16.91 -0.91 5.38
C LEU A 118 -17.84 -0.42 4.27
N ASP A 119 -17.55 0.73 3.70
CA ASP A 119 -18.05 1.14 2.40
C ASP A 119 -16.88 1.19 1.41
N HIS A 120 -17.06 0.74 0.21
CA HIS A 120 -16.04 0.75 -0.84
C HIS A 120 -16.47 1.51 -2.10
N SER A 121 -17.61 2.22 -2.06
CA SER A 121 -18.10 3.05 -3.17
C SER A 121 -17.13 4.15 -3.57
N PHE A 122 -16.32 4.66 -2.61
CA PHE A 122 -15.29 5.68 -2.88
C PHE A 122 -14.20 5.19 -3.84
N LEU A 123 -14.05 3.87 -4.05
CA LEU A 123 -13.13 3.34 -5.07
C LEU A 123 -13.53 3.76 -6.49
N GLN A 124 -14.77 4.17 -6.71
CA GLN A 124 -15.25 4.71 -7.98
C GLN A 124 -14.93 6.20 -8.18
N SER A 125 -14.43 6.89 -7.16
CA SER A 125 -14.04 8.31 -7.24
C SER A 125 -12.89 8.53 -8.23
N ASP A 126 -12.93 9.60 -9.00
CA ASP A 126 -11.85 9.99 -9.92
C ASP A 126 -10.57 10.43 -9.21
N ALA A 127 -10.69 10.75 -7.94
CA ALA A 127 -9.54 11.09 -7.10
C ALA A 127 -8.86 9.85 -6.47
N VAL A 128 -9.37 8.64 -6.74
CA VAL A 128 -8.82 7.38 -6.22
C VAL A 128 -8.19 6.58 -7.35
N LYS A 129 -6.94 6.16 -7.15
CA LYS A 129 -6.24 5.18 -7.99
C LYS A 129 -5.87 3.95 -7.20
N THR A 130 -5.81 2.81 -7.87
CA THR A 130 -5.54 1.52 -7.24
C THR A 130 -4.43 0.77 -7.96
N ILE A 131 -3.61 0.09 -7.19
CA ILE A 131 -2.65 -0.89 -7.69
C ILE A 131 -3.01 -2.23 -7.05
N PHE A 132 -3.45 -3.17 -7.87
CA PHE A 132 -3.63 -4.56 -7.47
C PHE A 132 -2.30 -5.28 -7.55
N LEU A 133 -1.87 -5.89 -6.44
CA LEU A 133 -0.63 -6.65 -6.40
C LEU A 133 -0.92 -8.09 -6.01
N LEU A 134 -0.65 -9.01 -6.93
CA LEU A 134 -0.83 -10.44 -6.72
C LEU A 134 0.50 -11.17 -6.60
N ARG A 135 0.50 -12.26 -5.84
CA ARG A 135 1.61 -13.22 -5.78
C ARG A 135 1.07 -14.63 -5.83
N GLU A 136 1.81 -15.50 -6.53
CA GLU A 136 1.48 -16.90 -6.70
C GLU A 136 1.26 -17.65 -5.36
N PRO A 137 0.39 -18.69 -5.33
CA PRO A 137 -0.09 -19.27 -4.08
C PRO A 137 0.99 -20.00 -3.28
N LYS A 138 1.84 -20.83 -3.91
CA LYS A 138 2.79 -21.70 -3.19
C LYS A 138 3.67 -20.92 -2.21
N ARG A 139 4.33 -19.89 -2.69
CA ARG A 139 5.20 -19.04 -1.86
C ARG A 139 4.40 -18.15 -0.91
N THR A 140 3.20 -17.75 -1.31
CA THR A 140 2.33 -16.93 -0.46
C THR A 140 1.85 -17.73 0.75
N LEU A 141 1.29 -18.92 0.55
CA LEU A 141 0.81 -19.79 1.62
C LEU A 141 1.93 -20.20 2.56
N ALA A 142 3.06 -20.67 2.03
CA ALA A 142 4.23 -20.99 2.85
C ALA A 142 4.69 -19.78 3.69
N SER A 143 4.70 -18.58 3.11
CA SER A 143 5.09 -17.37 3.84
C SER A 143 4.05 -16.90 4.86
N ILE A 144 2.76 -17.20 4.66
CA ILE A 144 1.71 -16.94 5.66
C ILE A 144 1.90 -17.87 6.85
N LEU A 145 2.13 -19.16 6.63
CA LEU A 145 2.35 -20.15 7.70
C LEU A 145 3.64 -19.86 8.48
N ASP A 146 4.70 -19.40 7.81
CA ASP A 146 5.96 -18.98 8.47
C ASP A 146 5.75 -17.87 9.51
N ILE A 147 4.93 -16.86 9.19
CA ILE A 147 4.67 -15.74 10.10
C ILE A 147 3.50 -15.95 11.07
N LYS A 148 2.66 -16.94 10.79
CA LYS A 148 1.49 -17.31 11.60
C LYS A 148 1.56 -18.80 11.96
N PRO A 149 2.48 -19.23 12.83
CA PRO A 149 2.72 -20.64 13.13
C PRO A 149 1.53 -21.34 13.79
N HIS A 150 0.52 -20.59 14.23
CA HIS A 150 -0.74 -21.14 14.78
C HIS A 150 -1.80 -21.41 13.70
N HIS A 151 -1.59 -20.98 12.46
CA HIS A 151 -2.48 -21.28 11.36
C HIS A 151 -2.13 -22.62 10.73
N ASN A 152 -3.17 -23.37 10.34
CA ASN A 152 -3.01 -24.53 9.47
C ASN A 152 -3.19 -24.13 8.00
N GLU A 153 -2.95 -25.08 7.09
CA GLU A 153 -3.06 -24.84 5.64
C GLU A 153 -4.45 -24.37 5.22
N GLN A 154 -5.51 -24.94 5.81
CA GLN A 154 -6.89 -24.58 5.48
C GLN A 154 -7.24 -23.15 5.90
N GLN A 155 -6.71 -22.69 7.01
CA GLN A 155 -6.88 -21.29 7.45
C GLN A 155 -6.10 -20.32 6.55
N ALA A 156 -4.89 -20.70 6.13
CA ALA A 156 -4.12 -19.91 5.17
C ALA A 156 -4.79 -19.86 3.79
N LEU A 157 -5.32 -21.00 3.32
CA LEU A 157 -6.10 -21.11 2.07
C LEU A 157 -7.36 -20.24 2.15
N GLY A 158 -8.16 -20.38 3.21
CA GLY A 158 -9.39 -19.61 3.39
C GLY A 158 -9.17 -18.11 3.36
N TYR A 159 -8.12 -17.63 4.04
CA TYR A 159 -7.72 -16.22 3.95
C TYR A 159 -7.32 -15.83 2.52
N TYR A 160 -6.47 -16.62 1.87
CA TYR A 160 -5.92 -16.30 0.57
C TYR A 160 -7.04 -16.25 -0.51
N THR A 161 -7.85 -17.29 -0.59
CA THR A 161 -8.93 -17.37 -1.58
C THR A 161 -10.04 -16.36 -1.33
N GLY A 162 -10.44 -16.15 -0.07
CA GLY A 162 -11.41 -15.12 0.29
C GLY A 162 -10.93 -13.72 -0.08
N ARG A 163 -9.65 -13.42 0.20
CA ARG A 163 -9.07 -12.13 -0.17
C ARG A 163 -8.99 -11.93 -1.69
N LEU A 164 -8.65 -12.96 -2.46
CA LEU A 164 -8.66 -12.88 -3.92
C LEU A 164 -10.07 -12.57 -4.45
N ALA A 165 -11.10 -13.23 -3.95
CA ALA A 165 -12.49 -12.95 -4.33
C ALA A 165 -12.90 -11.50 -4.02
N THR A 166 -12.45 -10.96 -2.90
CA THR A 166 -12.67 -9.54 -2.56
C THR A 166 -11.95 -8.60 -3.54
N LEU A 167 -10.71 -8.91 -3.94
CA LEU A 167 -9.98 -8.11 -4.94
C LEU A 167 -10.70 -8.11 -6.29
N GLU A 168 -11.25 -9.25 -6.72
CA GLU A 168 -12.11 -9.34 -7.91
C GLU A 168 -13.32 -8.41 -7.80
N SER A 169 -13.99 -8.40 -6.65
CA SER A 169 -15.17 -7.55 -6.43
C SER A 169 -14.82 -6.07 -6.52
N TYR A 170 -13.67 -5.66 -5.99
CA TYR A 170 -13.20 -4.28 -6.10
C TYR A 170 -12.86 -3.90 -7.54
N ALA A 171 -12.20 -4.78 -8.29
CA ALA A 171 -11.89 -4.51 -9.70
C ALA A 171 -13.16 -4.34 -10.55
N ARG A 172 -14.17 -5.20 -10.34
CA ARG A 172 -15.49 -5.09 -11.00
C ARG A 172 -16.22 -3.80 -10.63
N LEU A 173 -16.13 -3.38 -9.37
CA LEU A 173 -16.74 -2.13 -8.89
C LEU A 173 -16.07 -0.91 -9.52
N ILE A 174 -14.73 -0.85 -9.53
CA ILE A 174 -13.98 0.26 -10.12
C ILE A 174 -14.20 0.33 -11.62
N ASN A 175 -14.17 -0.80 -12.31
CA ASN A 175 -14.45 -0.98 -13.73
C ASN A 175 -13.75 0.08 -14.61
N SER A 176 -12.46 0.31 -14.38
CA SER A 176 -11.68 1.31 -15.10
C SER A 176 -10.20 0.98 -15.13
N GLN A 177 -9.69 0.71 -16.32
CA GLN A 177 -8.25 0.47 -16.55
C GLN A 177 -7.40 1.73 -16.32
N GLU A 178 -7.98 2.92 -16.44
CA GLU A 178 -7.28 4.17 -16.14
C GLU A 178 -7.05 4.37 -14.64
N LYS A 179 -7.93 3.80 -13.80
CA LYS A 179 -7.84 3.91 -12.33
C LYS A 179 -7.12 2.75 -11.68
N SER A 180 -7.00 1.62 -12.37
CA SER A 180 -6.50 0.37 -11.81
C SER A 180 -5.32 -0.19 -12.60
N LEU A 181 -4.23 -0.52 -11.90
CA LEU A 181 -3.06 -1.18 -12.45
C LEU A 181 -2.88 -2.55 -11.80
N LEU A 182 -2.72 -3.60 -12.59
CA LEU A 182 -2.38 -4.94 -12.11
C LEU A 182 -0.87 -5.17 -12.21
N ILE A 183 -0.29 -5.57 -11.09
CA ILE A 183 1.13 -5.97 -10.97
C ILE A 183 1.18 -7.34 -10.30
N THR A 184 2.04 -8.24 -10.78
CA THR A 184 2.39 -9.45 -10.04
C THR A 184 3.72 -9.26 -9.31
N HIS A 185 3.91 -10.01 -8.23
CA HIS A 185 5.18 -10.03 -7.50
C HIS A 185 6.35 -10.45 -8.39
N ASP A 186 6.13 -11.37 -9.32
CA ASP A 186 7.15 -11.82 -10.26
C ASP A 186 7.56 -10.68 -11.20
N GLN A 187 6.61 -9.95 -11.79
CA GLN A 187 6.90 -8.77 -12.61
C GLN A 187 7.70 -7.72 -11.83
N LEU A 188 7.30 -7.45 -10.56
CA LEU A 188 7.99 -6.48 -9.71
C LEU A 188 9.47 -6.84 -9.49
N LEU A 189 9.80 -8.13 -9.37
CA LEU A 189 11.17 -8.59 -9.16
C LEU A 189 11.96 -8.75 -10.46
N ASN A 190 11.37 -9.32 -11.50
CA ASN A 190 12.07 -9.80 -12.68
C ASN A 190 11.90 -8.90 -13.90
N GLN A 191 10.86 -8.05 -13.90
CA GLN A 191 10.54 -7.10 -14.97
C GLN A 191 10.39 -5.67 -14.42
N SER A 192 11.19 -5.33 -13.40
CA SER A 192 11.09 -4.08 -12.64
C SER A 192 11.02 -2.83 -13.50
N GLN A 193 11.79 -2.75 -14.60
CA GLN A 193 11.77 -1.58 -15.48
C GLN A 193 10.41 -1.39 -16.19
N LEU A 194 9.77 -2.48 -16.62
CA LEU A 194 8.42 -2.42 -17.21
C LEU A 194 7.40 -1.97 -16.17
N VAL A 195 7.49 -2.52 -14.94
CA VAL A 195 6.66 -2.11 -13.82
C VAL A 195 6.84 -0.62 -13.53
N PHE A 196 8.07 -0.11 -13.50
CA PHE A 196 8.36 1.30 -13.20
C PHE A 196 7.82 2.25 -14.27
N ASN A 197 7.95 1.88 -15.54
CA ASN A 197 7.38 2.67 -16.64
C ASN A 197 5.84 2.70 -16.55
N SER A 198 5.22 1.57 -16.27
CA SER A 198 3.76 1.47 -16.11
C SER A 198 3.27 2.24 -14.88
N LEU A 199 3.98 2.17 -13.75
CA LEU A 199 3.68 2.97 -12.56
C LEU A 199 3.77 4.48 -12.86
N GLN A 200 4.84 4.91 -13.53
CA GLN A 200 5.03 6.31 -13.89
C GLN A 200 3.91 6.83 -14.80
N SER A 201 3.54 6.06 -15.81
CA SER A 201 2.45 6.39 -16.72
C SER A 201 1.10 6.40 -16.01
N HIS A 202 0.80 5.34 -15.23
CA HIS A 202 -0.47 5.19 -14.52
C HIS A 202 -0.69 6.30 -13.49
N LEU A 203 0.35 6.67 -12.75
CA LEU A 203 0.29 7.71 -11.72
C LEU A 203 0.58 9.11 -12.27
N ASP A 204 1.01 9.22 -13.53
CA ASP A 204 1.39 10.49 -14.14
C ASP A 204 2.33 11.28 -13.21
N THR A 205 3.43 10.63 -12.79
CA THR A 205 4.46 11.24 -11.95
C THR A 205 5.60 11.80 -12.79
N LYS A 206 6.13 12.95 -12.40
CA LYS A 206 7.27 13.59 -13.08
C LYS A 206 8.56 12.81 -12.86
N THR A 207 8.70 12.25 -11.65
CA THR A 207 9.85 11.43 -11.27
C THR A 207 9.54 9.96 -11.54
N GLY A 208 10.47 9.22 -12.12
CA GLY A 208 10.38 7.78 -12.29
C GLY A 208 10.61 7.00 -11.00
N PHE A 209 10.58 5.68 -11.12
CA PHE A 209 10.86 4.73 -10.03
C PHE A 209 12.17 3.99 -10.31
N SER A 210 12.77 3.40 -9.28
CA SER A 210 14.02 2.64 -9.39
C SER A 210 14.02 1.40 -8.50
N GLU A 211 14.95 0.47 -8.78
CA GLU A 211 15.17 -0.69 -7.92
C GLU A 211 15.73 -0.31 -6.55
N GLU A 212 16.42 0.82 -6.45
CA GLU A 212 16.87 1.39 -5.18
C GLU A 212 15.76 2.24 -4.56
N TYR A 213 15.52 2.06 -3.27
CA TYR A 213 14.50 2.80 -2.55
C TYR A 213 14.96 3.22 -1.16
N ARG A 214 14.34 4.27 -0.66
CA ARG A 214 14.55 4.72 0.70
C ARG A 214 13.84 3.81 1.69
N VAL A 215 14.58 3.24 2.62
CA VAL A 215 14.00 2.50 3.74
C VAL A 215 13.28 3.48 4.67
N LEU A 216 12.00 3.23 4.92
CA LEU A 216 11.18 4.09 5.76
C LEU A 216 11.55 3.91 7.24
N ASN A 217 11.56 4.99 8.01
CA ASN A 217 11.80 4.96 9.46
C ASN A 217 10.77 4.12 10.24
N THR A 218 9.64 3.81 9.61
CA THR A 218 8.58 2.94 10.15
C THR A 218 8.84 1.46 9.90
N THR A 219 9.84 1.11 9.06
CA THR A 219 10.21 -0.27 8.75
C THR A 219 10.66 -0.99 10.00
N GLY A 220 10.05 -2.15 10.28
CA GLY A 220 10.30 -2.92 11.49
C GLY A 220 9.43 -2.55 12.70
N SER A 221 8.62 -1.51 12.61
CA SER A 221 7.59 -1.25 13.61
C SER A 221 6.51 -2.34 13.54
N ARG A 222 6.05 -2.81 14.71
CA ARG A 222 5.04 -3.86 14.82
C ARG A 222 3.77 -3.48 14.04
N GLY A 223 3.32 -4.34 13.13
CA GLY A 223 2.10 -4.16 12.36
C GLY A 223 2.23 -3.22 11.13
N ILE A 224 3.41 -2.68 10.82
CA ILE A 224 3.60 -1.73 9.69
C ILE A 224 4.30 -2.39 8.49
N GLY A 225 3.97 -3.65 8.20
CA GLY A 225 4.52 -4.34 7.04
C GLY A 225 5.72 -5.23 7.36
N ASP A 226 6.42 -5.66 6.30
CA ASP A 226 7.54 -6.60 6.40
C ASP A 226 8.81 -5.90 6.89
N SER A 227 9.41 -6.46 7.94
CA SER A 227 10.68 -5.99 8.53
C SER A 227 11.88 -6.85 8.14
N SER A 228 11.74 -7.68 7.10
CA SER A 228 12.81 -8.58 6.65
C SER A 228 14.07 -7.83 6.22
N GLU A 229 15.21 -8.50 6.30
CA GLU A 229 16.49 -7.96 5.83
C GLU A 229 16.45 -7.57 4.33
N ASN A 230 15.63 -8.28 3.54
CA ASN A 230 15.45 -7.93 2.13
C ASN A 230 14.86 -6.53 1.95
N ILE A 231 13.93 -6.12 2.81
CA ILE A 231 13.37 -4.74 2.78
C ILE A 231 14.40 -3.71 3.28
N LYS A 232 15.17 -4.05 4.31
CA LYS A 232 16.21 -3.17 4.87
C LYS A 232 17.39 -2.95 3.93
N ALA A 233 17.55 -3.81 2.92
CA ALA A 233 18.62 -3.67 1.93
C ALA A 233 18.53 -2.38 1.09
N GLY A 234 17.36 -1.71 1.05
CA GLY A 234 17.16 -0.48 0.28
C GLY A 234 17.18 -0.67 -1.23
N LYS A 235 17.08 -1.90 -1.70
CA LYS A 235 17.01 -2.27 -3.12
C LYS A 235 16.25 -3.56 -3.33
N ILE A 236 15.78 -3.80 -4.56
CA ILE A 236 15.12 -5.06 -4.92
C ILE A 236 16.12 -6.22 -4.79
N ILE A 237 15.77 -7.22 -3.98
CA ILE A 237 16.48 -8.48 -3.85
C ILE A 237 15.71 -9.55 -4.62
N LYS A 238 16.30 -9.99 -5.75
CA LYS A 238 15.65 -10.98 -6.65
C LYS A 238 15.70 -12.39 -6.10
N GLN A 239 16.65 -12.67 -5.18
CA GLN A 239 16.78 -13.99 -4.57
C GLN A 239 15.63 -14.24 -3.60
N ALA A 240 14.85 -15.27 -3.87
CA ALA A 240 13.77 -15.68 -2.99
C ALA A 240 14.33 -16.26 -1.68
N ARG A 241 13.71 -15.87 -0.56
CA ARG A 241 13.95 -16.55 0.72
C ARG A 241 13.51 -18.02 0.61
N LYS A 242 14.38 -18.93 0.97
CA LYS A 242 14.05 -20.35 1.07
C LYS A 242 13.17 -20.56 2.30
N LEU A 243 12.02 -21.19 2.12
CA LEU A 243 11.12 -21.60 3.19
C LEU A 243 10.96 -23.12 3.09
N ASP A 244 11.24 -23.81 4.18
CA ASP A 244 11.13 -25.28 4.28
C ASP A 244 9.73 -25.66 4.80
N ILE A 245 8.69 -25.07 4.21
CA ILE A 245 7.28 -25.34 4.51
C ILE A 245 6.65 -25.96 3.27
N GLU A 246 6.24 -27.20 3.38
CA GLU A 246 5.50 -27.91 2.35
C GLU A 246 4.02 -27.60 2.48
N ILE A 247 3.33 -27.50 1.36
CA ILE A 247 1.90 -27.29 1.24
C ILE A 247 1.33 -28.48 0.49
N SER A 248 0.24 -29.05 0.99
CA SER A 248 -0.42 -30.18 0.34
C SER A 248 -0.91 -29.86 -1.07
N ASP A 249 -0.85 -30.84 -1.96
CA ASP A 249 -1.23 -30.66 -3.38
C ASP A 249 -2.69 -30.25 -3.56
N ASP A 250 -3.57 -30.73 -2.71
CA ASP A 250 -5.00 -30.35 -2.73
C ASP A 250 -5.17 -28.85 -2.42
N VAL A 251 -4.50 -28.35 -1.39
CA VAL A 251 -4.50 -26.93 -1.01
C VAL A 251 -3.88 -26.07 -2.12
N LEU A 252 -2.78 -26.52 -2.71
CA LEU A 252 -2.16 -25.81 -3.81
C LEU A 252 -3.05 -25.73 -5.05
N THR A 253 -3.74 -26.83 -5.37
CA THR A 253 -4.67 -26.89 -6.51
C THR A 253 -5.81 -25.90 -6.33
N GLN A 254 -6.43 -25.87 -5.14
CA GLN A 254 -7.53 -24.94 -4.84
C GLN A 254 -7.04 -23.48 -4.86
N ALA A 255 -5.88 -23.19 -4.27
CA ALA A 255 -5.30 -21.86 -4.25
C ALA A 255 -4.91 -21.37 -5.66
N GLN A 256 -4.38 -22.28 -6.50
CA GLN A 256 -4.00 -21.94 -7.87
C GLN A 256 -5.25 -21.62 -8.72
N LYS A 257 -6.32 -22.40 -8.59
CA LYS A 257 -7.57 -22.11 -9.28
C LYS A 257 -8.13 -20.73 -8.90
N ALA A 258 -8.11 -20.37 -7.61
CA ALA A 258 -8.56 -19.07 -7.16
C ALA A 258 -7.65 -17.93 -7.66
N TYR A 259 -6.33 -18.17 -7.70
CA TYR A 259 -5.38 -17.21 -8.25
C TYR A 259 -5.60 -16.95 -9.74
N ASP A 260 -5.74 -18.01 -10.54
CA ASP A 260 -5.94 -17.92 -11.98
C ASP A 260 -7.25 -17.17 -12.31
N GLN A 261 -8.33 -17.48 -11.59
CA GLN A 261 -9.60 -16.78 -11.72
C GLN A 261 -9.48 -15.29 -11.35
N CYS A 262 -8.82 -14.99 -10.25
CA CYS A 262 -8.60 -13.60 -9.82
C CYS A 262 -7.74 -12.86 -10.83
N TYR A 263 -6.65 -13.46 -11.30
CA TYR A 263 -5.77 -12.86 -12.30
C TYR A 263 -6.51 -12.57 -13.60
N GLU A 264 -7.32 -13.51 -14.11
CA GLU A 264 -8.13 -13.31 -15.30
C GLU A 264 -9.12 -12.15 -15.11
N THR A 265 -9.83 -12.11 -13.98
CA THR A 265 -10.77 -11.02 -13.66
C THR A 265 -10.04 -9.67 -13.60
N LEU A 266 -8.95 -9.60 -12.87
CA LEU A 266 -8.19 -8.35 -12.75
C LEU A 266 -7.61 -7.91 -14.09
N SER A 267 -7.17 -8.86 -14.93
CA SER A 267 -6.66 -8.55 -16.26
C SER A 267 -7.70 -7.93 -17.19
N HIS A 268 -8.99 -8.24 -16.97
CA HIS A 268 -10.09 -7.64 -17.73
C HIS A 268 -10.37 -6.19 -17.29
N TYR A 269 -10.32 -5.92 -15.99
CA TYR A 269 -10.74 -4.62 -15.42
C TYR A 269 -9.58 -3.64 -15.16
N CYS A 270 -8.36 -4.11 -15.11
CA CYS A 270 -7.19 -3.29 -14.82
C CYS A 270 -6.30 -3.13 -16.05
N HIS A 271 -5.51 -2.05 -16.08
CA HIS A 271 -4.38 -1.99 -16.99
C HIS A 271 -3.34 -3.04 -16.59
N CYS A 272 -2.88 -3.84 -17.55
CA CYS A 272 -1.86 -4.87 -17.35
C CYS A 272 -0.52 -4.45 -17.96
N ILE A 273 0.56 -4.99 -17.37
CA ILE A 273 1.94 -4.80 -17.82
C ILE A 273 2.30 -5.89 -18.82
#